data_2e384bc28347e6e27ec48d8b6525e9d2
#
_entry.id   2e384bc28347e6e27ec48d8b6525e9d2
#
_cell.length_a   1.000
_cell.length_b   1.000
_cell.length_c   1.000
_cell.angle_alpha   90.00
_cell.angle_beta   90.00
_cell.angle_gamma   90.00
#
_symmetry.space_group_name_H-M   'P 1'
#
loop_
_entity.id
_entity.type
_entity.pdbx_description
1 polymer ?
#
loop_
_entity_poly.entity_id
_entity_poly.type
_entity_poly.pdbx_seq_one_letter_code
_entity_poly.pdbx_strand_id
1 'polypeptide(L)'
;MVKVYDAIIPYNFCGELIRVFEDSSEHHEYVNNDHKPCFTQLNVNQHYPQLVTVLVSYAKKAYTLYCDDIKNPYIPKFKHLEEFRIKRYLPNRKERFDEHVDVVDHASAIRGLAFLFYLNDNDGDTCFANPPLIIHPRDGRVLVFPPTWEYPHSGISPNNQTKYIMSTYVHYG
;
A
#
# COMPACT_ATOMS: atom_id res chain seq x y z
N MET A 1 8.12 -9.87 -9.87
CA MET A 1 9.17 -8.84 -9.69
C MET A 1 8.61 -7.65 -8.95
N VAL A 2 9.42 -7.06 -8.07
CA VAL A 2 9.10 -5.83 -7.33
C VAL A 2 9.50 -4.62 -8.18
N LYS A 3 8.63 -3.63 -8.31
CA LYS A 3 8.88 -2.38 -9.04
C LYS A 3 8.47 -1.17 -8.21
N VAL A 4 9.15 -0.06 -8.44
CA VAL A 4 8.92 1.21 -7.74
C VAL A 4 8.80 2.32 -8.78
N TYR A 5 7.78 3.17 -8.63
CA TYR A 5 7.54 4.32 -9.51
C TYR A 5 7.34 5.57 -8.66
N ASP A 6 8.07 6.64 -9.00
CA ASP A 6 7.98 7.92 -8.31
C ASP A 6 6.93 8.84 -8.93
N ALA A 7 6.46 9.81 -8.16
CA ALA A 7 5.54 10.85 -8.60
C ALA A 7 4.26 10.31 -9.27
N ILE A 8 3.71 9.20 -8.76
CA ILE A 8 2.43 8.66 -9.25
C ILE A 8 1.27 9.48 -8.71
N ILE A 9 1.26 9.76 -7.40
CA ILE A 9 0.33 10.69 -6.77
C ILE A 9 1.01 12.04 -6.63
N PRO A 10 0.38 13.15 -7.06
CA PRO A 10 0.93 14.48 -6.86
C PRO A 10 1.17 14.80 -5.38
N TYR A 11 2.25 15.51 -5.07
CA TYR A 11 2.64 15.87 -3.70
C TYR A 11 1.50 16.53 -2.90
N ASN A 12 0.84 17.52 -3.48
CA ASN A 12 -0.28 18.20 -2.83
C ASN A 12 -1.45 17.27 -2.52
N PHE A 13 -1.73 16.30 -3.39
CA PHE A 13 -2.79 15.33 -3.19
C PHE A 13 -2.43 14.29 -2.11
N CYS A 14 -1.17 13.91 -1.98
CA CYS A 14 -0.70 13.12 -0.84
C CYS A 14 -1.03 13.81 0.49
N GLY A 15 -0.76 15.11 0.60
CA GLY A 15 -1.10 15.91 1.77
C GLY A 15 -2.61 16.00 2.03
N GLU A 16 -3.42 16.07 0.98
CA GLU A 16 -4.89 16.03 1.11
C GLU A 16 -5.38 14.68 1.64
N LEU A 17 -4.84 13.57 1.17
CA LEU A 17 -5.19 12.23 1.66
C LEU A 17 -4.81 12.05 3.14
N ILE A 18 -3.67 12.58 3.56
CA ILE A 18 -3.27 12.58 4.97
C ILE A 18 -4.25 13.41 5.81
N ARG A 19 -4.67 14.59 5.34
CA ARG A 19 -5.68 15.40 6.03
C ARG A 19 -7.01 14.69 6.13
N VAL A 20 -7.49 14.07 5.05
CA VAL A 20 -8.72 13.25 5.06
C VAL A 20 -8.62 12.17 6.13
N PHE A 21 -7.49 11.49 6.23
CA PHE A 21 -7.27 10.49 7.27
C PHE A 21 -7.34 11.11 8.68
N GLU A 22 -6.56 12.16 8.96
CA GLU A 22 -6.48 12.76 10.29
C GLU A 22 -7.80 13.39 10.75
N ASP A 23 -8.58 13.96 9.82
CA ASP A 23 -9.87 14.59 10.09
C ASP A 23 -11.02 13.56 10.26
N SER A 24 -10.74 12.27 10.10
CA SER A 24 -11.73 11.17 10.08
C SER A 24 -11.59 10.21 11.26
N SER A 25 -11.22 10.71 12.43
CA SER A 25 -10.94 9.86 13.60
C SER A 25 -12.09 8.95 14.00
N GLU A 26 -13.34 9.35 13.73
CA GLU A 26 -14.56 8.57 13.97
C GLU A 26 -14.68 7.33 13.08
N HIS A 27 -13.93 7.29 11.97
CA HIS A 27 -13.91 6.18 11.02
C HIS A 27 -12.61 5.37 11.09
N HIS A 28 -11.73 5.69 12.05
CA HIS A 28 -10.50 4.95 12.24
C HIS A 28 -10.75 3.57 12.81
N GLU A 29 -10.03 2.61 12.28
CA GLU A 29 -9.95 1.24 12.80
C GLU A 29 -8.51 0.97 13.26
N TYR A 30 -8.35 0.70 14.55
CA TYR A 30 -7.06 0.27 15.09
C TYR A 30 -6.92 -1.24 14.95
N VAL A 31 -5.89 -1.65 14.23
CA VAL A 31 -5.56 -3.04 13.98
C VAL A 31 -4.31 -3.40 14.77
N ASN A 32 -4.40 -4.40 15.65
CA ASN A 32 -3.27 -4.88 16.43
C ASN A 32 -3.34 -6.40 16.58
N ASN A 33 -2.54 -7.11 15.80
CA ASN A 33 -2.37 -8.57 15.84
C ASN A 33 -0.90 -8.90 16.21
N ASP A 34 -0.45 -8.44 17.37
CA ASP A 34 0.92 -8.66 17.87
C ASP A 34 1.99 -8.26 16.82
N HIS A 35 1.82 -7.05 16.21
CA HIS A 35 2.67 -6.49 15.16
C HIS A 35 2.60 -7.22 13.79
N LYS A 36 1.60 -8.09 13.61
CA LYS A 36 1.32 -8.78 12.35
C LYS A 36 -0.12 -8.59 11.88
N PRO A 37 -0.60 -7.39 11.63
CA PRO A 37 0.00 -6.04 11.72
C PRO A 37 -0.38 -5.26 13.00
N CYS A 38 0.25 -4.05 13.16
CA CYS A 38 -0.15 -3.06 14.14
C CYS A 38 -0.13 -1.66 13.50
N PHE A 39 -1.30 -1.07 13.25
CA PHE A 39 -1.50 0.26 12.65
C PHE A 39 -2.94 0.77 12.85
N THR A 40 -3.19 2.04 12.51
CA THR A 40 -4.55 2.59 12.37
C THR A 40 -4.89 2.73 10.89
N GLN A 41 -6.10 2.34 10.48
CA GLN A 41 -6.54 2.43 9.09
C GLN A 41 -7.86 3.16 8.88
N LEU A 42 -8.08 3.64 7.64
CA LEU A 42 -9.30 4.23 7.14
C LEU A 42 -9.67 3.57 5.81
N ASN A 43 -10.90 3.08 5.70
CA ASN A 43 -11.43 2.57 4.43
C ASN A 43 -11.96 3.75 3.59
N VAL A 44 -11.24 4.07 2.53
CA VAL A 44 -11.57 5.22 1.67
C VAL A 44 -12.84 4.96 0.85
N ASN A 45 -13.01 3.74 0.32
CA ASN A 45 -14.19 3.41 -0.48
C ASN A 45 -15.48 3.53 0.31
N GLN A 46 -15.44 3.16 1.58
CA GLN A 46 -16.60 3.17 2.45
C GLN A 46 -16.99 4.59 2.89
N HIS A 47 -16.00 5.42 3.25
CA HIS A 47 -16.25 6.72 3.89
C HIS A 47 -16.09 7.92 2.95
N TYR A 48 -15.30 7.77 1.86
CA TYR A 48 -15.01 8.83 0.89
C TYR A 48 -15.12 8.32 -0.56
N PRO A 49 -16.28 7.76 -0.96
CA PRO A 49 -16.44 7.16 -2.30
C PRO A 49 -16.16 8.13 -3.44
N GLN A 50 -16.30 9.44 -3.23
CA GLN A 50 -15.99 10.49 -4.21
C GLN A 50 -14.50 10.55 -4.59
N LEU A 51 -13.59 10.01 -3.75
CA LEU A 51 -12.16 9.96 -4.05
C LEU A 51 -11.77 8.75 -4.89
N VAL A 52 -12.60 7.72 -4.95
CA VAL A 52 -12.25 6.42 -5.55
C VAL A 52 -11.87 6.55 -7.02
N THR A 53 -12.60 7.35 -7.80
CA THR A 53 -12.32 7.51 -9.23
C THR A 53 -10.90 8.03 -9.50
N VAL A 54 -10.46 9.05 -8.76
CA VAL A 54 -9.09 9.58 -8.92
C VAL A 54 -8.04 8.59 -8.40
N LEU A 55 -8.31 7.87 -7.31
CA LEU A 55 -7.40 6.85 -6.79
C LEU A 55 -7.22 5.69 -7.77
N VAL A 56 -8.31 5.24 -8.40
CA VAL A 56 -8.27 4.24 -9.48
C VAL A 56 -7.39 4.72 -10.64
N SER A 57 -7.44 6.01 -11.00
CA SER A 57 -6.61 6.56 -12.07
C SER A 57 -5.12 6.47 -11.75
N TYR A 58 -4.71 6.71 -10.50
CA TYR A 58 -3.32 6.54 -10.07
C TYR A 58 -2.89 5.08 -10.05
N ALA A 59 -3.74 4.20 -9.55
CA ALA A 59 -3.47 2.75 -9.58
C ALA A 59 -3.32 2.24 -11.03
N LYS A 60 -4.17 2.72 -11.95
CA LYS A 60 -4.09 2.37 -13.37
C LYS A 60 -2.81 2.87 -14.02
N LYS A 61 -2.36 4.09 -13.68
CA LYS A 61 -1.08 4.63 -14.15
C LYS A 61 0.08 3.73 -13.73
N ALA A 62 0.14 3.37 -12.45
CA ALA A 62 1.18 2.47 -11.93
C ALA A 62 1.10 1.07 -12.56
N TYR A 63 -0.11 0.53 -12.76
CA TYR A 63 -0.33 -0.74 -13.44
C TYR A 63 0.20 -0.73 -14.87
N THR A 64 -0.07 0.33 -15.64
CA THR A 64 0.42 0.45 -17.02
C THR A 64 1.95 0.43 -17.05
N LEU A 65 2.61 1.23 -16.19
CA LEU A 65 4.08 1.23 -16.09
C LEU A 65 4.62 -0.16 -15.71
N TYR A 66 3.96 -0.85 -14.79
CA TYR A 66 4.35 -2.20 -14.39
C TYR A 66 4.24 -3.20 -15.54
N CYS A 67 3.14 -3.17 -16.30
CA CYS A 67 2.96 -4.03 -17.48
C CYS A 67 4.01 -3.76 -18.55
N ASP A 68 4.33 -2.50 -18.80
CA ASP A 68 5.34 -2.09 -19.79
C ASP A 68 6.74 -2.56 -19.41
N ASP A 69 7.06 -2.56 -18.11
CA ASP A 69 8.34 -3.02 -17.59
C ASP A 69 8.47 -4.55 -17.56
N ILE A 70 7.42 -5.24 -17.12
CA ILE A 70 7.47 -6.68 -16.89
C ILE A 70 7.22 -7.47 -18.18
N LYS A 71 6.36 -6.97 -19.07
CA LYS A 71 6.00 -7.60 -20.37
C LYS A 71 5.57 -9.05 -20.24
N ASN A 72 4.84 -9.37 -19.16
CA ASN A 72 4.31 -10.71 -18.91
C ASN A 72 2.82 -10.72 -19.22
N PRO A 73 2.34 -11.58 -20.18
CA PRO A 73 0.93 -11.64 -20.57
C PRO A 73 0.00 -12.20 -19.49
N TYR A 74 0.56 -12.80 -18.43
CA TYR A 74 -0.20 -13.40 -17.33
C TYR A 74 -0.39 -12.47 -16.12
N ILE A 75 0.04 -11.20 -16.22
CA ILE A 75 -0.30 -10.20 -15.20
C ILE A 75 -1.83 -10.08 -15.11
N PRO A 76 -2.43 -10.09 -13.90
CA PRO A 76 -3.88 -9.95 -13.75
C PRO A 76 -4.39 -8.70 -14.45
N LYS A 77 -5.48 -8.81 -15.18
CA LYS A 77 -6.07 -7.66 -15.88
C LYS A 77 -6.61 -6.64 -14.89
N PHE A 78 -6.44 -5.35 -15.21
CA PHE A 78 -6.95 -4.25 -14.38
C PHE A 78 -8.47 -4.13 -14.51
N LYS A 79 -9.21 -4.98 -13.81
CA LYS A 79 -10.68 -5.01 -13.82
C LYS A 79 -11.29 -4.75 -12.45
N HIS A 80 -10.78 -5.43 -11.43
CA HIS A 80 -11.31 -5.37 -10.08
C HIS A 80 -10.19 -4.95 -9.14
N LEU A 81 -10.45 -3.88 -8.38
CA LEU A 81 -9.58 -3.41 -7.32
C LEU A 81 -10.22 -3.68 -5.96
N GLU A 82 -9.40 -4.11 -5.02
CA GLU A 82 -9.78 -4.13 -3.62
C GLU A 82 -9.95 -2.68 -3.13
N GLU A 83 -10.71 -2.49 -2.06
CA GLU A 83 -10.93 -1.17 -1.48
C GLU A 83 -9.62 -0.51 -1.06
N PHE A 84 -9.50 0.79 -1.32
CA PHE A 84 -8.37 1.58 -0.88
C PHE A 84 -8.41 1.79 0.63
N ARG A 85 -7.30 1.51 1.31
CA ARG A 85 -7.13 1.73 2.75
C ARG A 85 -5.91 2.58 3.01
N ILE A 86 -6.12 3.74 3.66
CA ILE A 86 -5.01 4.54 4.20
C ILE A 86 -4.65 3.97 5.56
N LYS A 87 -3.35 3.79 5.80
CA LYS A 87 -2.80 3.24 7.04
C LYS A 87 -1.77 4.19 7.62
N ARG A 88 -1.87 4.43 8.93
CA ARG A 88 -0.93 5.25 9.68
C ARG A 88 -0.15 4.39 10.66
N TYR A 89 1.16 4.57 10.68
CA TYR A 89 2.06 4.00 11.66
C TYR A 89 2.73 5.13 12.43
N LEU A 90 2.51 5.17 13.74
CA LEU A 90 3.11 6.17 14.64
C LEU A 90 4.57 5.79 14.97
N PRO A 91 5.45 6.78 15.23
CA PRO A 91 6.85 6.53 15.59
C PRO A 91 6.99 6.10 17.06
N ASN A 92 6.31 5.01 17.43
CA ASN A 92 6.25 4.49 18.80
C ASN A 92 6.93 3.12 18.97
N ARG A 93 7.61 2.63 17.94
CA ARG A 93 8.27 1.32 17.86
C ARG A 93 7.34 0.10 17.95
N LYS A 94 6.05 0.32 18.12
CA LYS A 94 5.01 -0.73 18.22
C LYS A 94 4.26 -0.92 16.91
N GLU A 95 3.95 0.20 16.25
CA GLU A 95 3.21 0.19 15.00
C GLU A 95 4.13 -0.15 13.84
N ARG A 96 3.99 -1.39 13.37
CA ARG A 96 4.76 -1.98 12.29
C ARG A 96 4.00 -3.18 11.71
N PHE A 97 4.50 -3.72 10.64
CA PHE A 97 4.02 -4.97 10.09
C PHE A 97 5.21 -5.91 9.92
N ASP A 98 5.35 -6.88 10.84
CA ASP A 98 6.41 -7.88 10.76
C ASP A 98 6.31 -8.70 9.46
N GLU A 99 7.35 -9.46 9.14
CA GLU A 99 7.44 -10.19 7.88
C GLU A 99 6.20 -11.07 7.63
N HIS A 100 5.60 -10.90 6.46
CA HIS A 100 4.39 -11.57 6.03
C HIS A 100 4.30 -11.65 4.50
N VAL A 101 3.31 -12.38 4.02
CA VAL A 101 2.80 -12.30 2.64
C VAL A 101 1.32 -11.93 2.70
N ASP A 102 0.79 -11.31 1.64
CA ASP A 102 -0.60 -10.84 1.65
C ASP A 102 -1.60 -11.90 1.20
N VAL A 103 -1.12 -12.97 0.56
CA VAL A 103 -1.94 -14.12 0.14
C VAL A 103 -1.62 -15.29 1.06
N VAL A 104 -2.53 -15.56 2.00
CA VAL A 104 -2.33 -16.56 3.06
C VAL A 104 -3.44 -17.62 3.13
N ASP A 105 -4.58 -17.36 2.48
CA ASP A 105 -5.77 -18.21 2.57
C ASP A 105 -6.62 -18.11 1.30
N HIS A 106 -7.74 -18.84 1.29
CA HIS A 106 -8.65 -18.86 0.17
C HIS A 106 -9.26 -17.48 -0.14
N ALA A 107 -9.56 -16.68 0.87
CA ALA A 107 -10.17 -15.36 0.69
C ALA A 107 -9.18 -14.37 0.05
N SER A 108 -7.91 -14.42 0.41
CA SER A 108 -6.85 -13.58 -0.13
C SER A 108 -6.27 -14.09 -1.46
N ALA A 109 -6.57 -15.34 -1.87
CA ALA A 109 -6.03 -15.96 -3.09
C ALA A 109 -6.43 -15.23 -4.40
N ILE A 110 -7.46 -14.38 -4.36
CA ILE A 110 -7.86 -13.54 -5.49
C ILE A 110 -6.91 -12.37 -5.75
N ARG A 111 -6.04 -12.01 -4.80
CA ARG A 111 -5.08 -10.91 -4.93
C ARG A 111 -3.95 -11.29 -5.87
N GLY A 112 -3.88 -10.61 -7.01
CA GLY A 112 -2.88 -10.91 -8.03
C GLY A 112 -1.73 -9.90 -8.09
N LEU A 113 -1.96 -8.65 -7.72
CA LEU A 113 -0.95 -7.60 -7.73
C LEU A 113 -1.21 -6.58 -6.62
N ALA A 114 -0.23 -6.34 -5.78
CA ALA A 114 -0.30 -5.37 -4.68
C ALA A 114 0.19 -3.98 -5.13
N PHE A 115 -0.48 -2.94 -4.64
CA PHE A 115 -0.09 -1.54 -4.79
C PHE A 115 0.04 -0.91 -3.40
N LEU A 116 1.22 -0.42 -3.08
CA LEU A 116 1.50 0.29 -1.85
C LEU A 116 1.97 1.70 -2.19
N PHE A 117 1.10 2.69 -1.97
CA PHE A 117 1.40 4.10 -2.19
C PHE A 117 1.95 4.71 -0.91
N TYR A 118 3.08 5.38 -0.98
CA TYR A 118 3.64 6.17 0.11
C TYR A 118 3.11 7.60 0.01
N LEU A 119 2.50 8.10 1.09
CA LEU A 119 1.88 9.42 1.10
C LEU A 119 2.78 10.50 1.70
N ASN A 120 3.87 10.11 2.34
CA ASN A 120 4.88 11.06 2.86
C ASN A 120 6.26 10.43 2.91
N ASP A 121 7.27 11.29 2.94
CA ASP A 121 8.64 10.91 3.26
C ASP A 121 8.71 10.51 4.74
N ASN A 122 9.34 9.39 5.04
CA ASN A 122 9.57 8.92 6.40
C ASN A 122 10.65 7.83 6.43
N ASP A 123 11.03 7.38 7.62
CA ASP A 123 12.05 6.35 7.84
C ASP A 123 11.49 4.95 8.13
N GLY A 124 10.20 4.73 7.86
CA GLY A 124 9.54 3.43 8.00
C GLY A 124 9.59 2.61 6.71
N ASP A 125 10.74 2.04 6.39
CA ASP A 125 10.99 1.32 5.14
C ASP A 125 10.11 0.09 4.95
N THR A 126 9.91 -0.29 3.69
CA THR A 126 9.38 -1.62 3.31
C THR A 126 10.54 -2.50 2.90
N CYS A 127 10.70 -3.65 3.55
CA CYS A 127 11.81 -4.57 3.33
C CYS A 127 11.30 -5.89 2.76
N PHE A 128 11.96 -6.38 1.71
CA PHE A 128 11.78 -7.72 1.15
C PHE A 128 12.95 -8.60 1.57
N ALA A 129 12.65 -9.84 1.93
CA ALA A 129 13.68 -10.81 2.33
C ALA A 129 14.31 -11.51 1.12
N ASN A 130 13.52 -11.76 0.07
CA ASN A 130 13.98 -12.53 -1.10
C ASN A 130 13.40 -12.01 -2.42
N PRO A 131 14.19 -11.42 -3.33
CA PRO A 131 15.58 -11.00 -3.06
C PRO A 131 15.63 -9.87 -2.02
N PRO A 132 16.72 -9.70 -1.28
CA PRO A 132 16.86 -8.62 -0.32
C PRO A 132 16.71 -7.25 -1.02
N LEU A 133 15.70 -6.47 -0.60
CA LEU A 133 15.43 -5.16 -1.17
C LEU A 133 14.81 -4.25 -0.11
N ILE A 134 15.31 -3.03 -0.01
CA ILE A 134 14.77 -2.01 0.90
C ILE A 134 14.19 -0.87 0.08
N ILE A 135 12.92 -0.56 0.33
CA ILE A 135 12.20 0.53 -0.32
C ILE A 135 11.98 1.65 0.71
N HIS A 136 12.62 2.79 0.46
CA HIS A 136 12.45 3.99 1.27
C HIS A 136 11.15 4.71 0.87
N PRO A 137 10.28 5.07 1.83
CA PRO A 137 9.09 5.87 1.56
C PRO A 137 9.44 7.24 0.97
N ARG A 138 8.69 7.62 -0.05
CA ARG A 138 8.67 8.99 -0.62
C ARG A 138 7.25 9.36 -0.98
N ASP A 139 6.90 10.60 -0.77
CA ASP A 139 5.58 11.10 -1.16
C ASP A 139 5.30 10.88 -2.67
N GLY A 140 4.15 10.31 -2.95
CA GLY A 140 3.72 9.98 -4.32
C GLY A 140 4.36 8.74 -4.95
N ARG A 141 5.31 8.08 -4.27
CA ARG A 141 5.91 6.81 -4.71
C ARG A 141 4.91 5.67 -4.58
N VAL A 142 4.91 4.75 -5.55
CA VAL A 142 4.19 3.49 -5.45
C VAL A 142 5.14 2.30 -5.58
N LEU A 143 4.91 1.30 -4.76
CA LEU A 143 5.53 -0.01 -4.82
C LEU A 143 4.50 -0.99 -5.38
N VAL A 144 4.88 -1.76 -6.41
CA VAL A 144 4.03 -2.74 -7.10
C VAL A 144 4.72 -4.09 -7.11
N PHE A 145 4.03 -5.13 -6.65
CA PHE A 145 4.60 -6.49 -6.56
C PHE A 145 3.50 -7.56 -6.48
N PRO A 146 3.80 -8.82 -6.88
CA PRO A 146 2.92 -9.95 -6.61
C PRO A 146 2.87 -10.23 -5.09
N PRO A 147 1.67 -10.33 -4.48
CA PRO A 147 1.54 -10.44 -3.02
C PRO A 147 1.66 -11.87 -2.47
N THR A 148 2.28 -12.77 -3.23
CA THR A 148 2.36 -14.21 -2.96
C THR A 148 3.57 -14.60 -2.11
N TRP A 149 3.66 -15.89 -1.77
CA TRP A 149 4.72 -16.49 -0.95
C TRP A 149 6.16 -16.21 -1.45
N GLU A 150 6.32 -15.86 -2.72
CA GLU A 150 7.63 -15.51 -3.30
C GLU A 150 8.15 -14.14 -2.84
N TYR A 151 7.28 -13.28 -2.28
CA TYR A 151 7.61 -11.90 -1.91
C TYR A 151 7.27 -11.60 -0.45
N PRO A 152 7.86 -12.35 0.53
CA PRO A 152 7.70 -11.99 1.92
C PRO A 152 8.30 -10.61 2.19
N HIS A 153 7.57 -9.78 2.91
CA HIS A 153 7.96 -8.41 3.17
C HIS A 153 7.52 -7.93 4.55
N SER A 154 8.15 -6.86 5.01
CA SER A 154 7.84 -6.21 6.28
C SER A 154 7.77 -4.69 6.13
N GLY A 155 6.98 -4.05 6.98
CA GLY A 155 6.94 -2.61 7.15
C GLY A 155 7.58 -2.22 8.48
N ILE A 156 8.74 -1.59 8.44
CA ILE A 156 9.46 -1.16 9.64
C ILE A 156 8.71 -0.02 10.32
N SER A 157 8.68 -0.03 11.66
CA SER A 157 8.17 1.10 12.43
C SER A 157 8.99 2.36 12.13
N PRO A 158 8.36 3.50 11.82
CA PRO A 158 9.08 4.75 11.69
C PRO A 158 9.63 5.19 13.06
N ASN A 159 10.75 5.91 13.06
CA ASN A 159 11.36 6.43 14.29
C ASN A 159 11.12 7.93 14.48
N ASN A 160 11.24 8.71 13.40
CA ASN A 160 11.25 10.17 13.46
C ASN A 160 9.95 10.81 12.99
N GLN A 161 9.25 10.19 12.06
CA GLN A 161 8.04 10.76 11.45
C GLN A 161 6.96 9.71 11.35
N THR A 162 5.72 10.12 11.49
CA THR A 162 4.56 9.26 11.21
C THR A 162 4.59 8.79 9.77
N LYS A 163 4.37 7.51 9.54
CA LYS A 163 4.28 6.89 8.22
C LYS A 163 2.83 6.79 7.78
N TYR A 164 2.55 7.29 6.58
CA TYR A 164 1.26 7.13 5.92
C TYR A 164 1.43 6.39 4.61
N ILE A 165 0.67 5.33 4.44
CA ILE A 165 0.59 4.56 3.20
C ILE A 165 -0.87 4.38 2.79
N MET A 166 -1.08 4.10 1.52
CA MET A 166 -2.38 3.65 1.01
C MET A 166 -2.17 2.37 0.22
N SER A 167 -3.01 1.37 0.43
CA SER A 167 -2.90 0.07 -0.25
C SER A 167 -4.18 -0.32 -0.97
N THR A 168 -4.01 -1.05 -2.07
CA THR A 168 -5.05 -1.77 -2.79
C THR A 168 -4.45 -2.95 -3.53
N TYR A 169 -5.28 -3.82 -4.08
CA TYR A 169 -4.87 -4.99 -4.87
C TYR A 169 -5.68 -5.08 -6.14
N VAL A 170 -5.03 -5.45 -7.26
CA VAL A 170 -5.72 -5.95 -8.44
C VAL A 170 -6.04 -7.43 -8.22
N HIS A 171 -7.30 -7.80 -8.41
CA HIS A 171 -7.77 -9.16 -8.27
C HIS A 171 -7.67 -9.93 -9.60
N TYR A 172 -7.48 -11.24 -9.49
CA TYR A 172 -7.76 -12.16 -10.58
C TYR A 172 -9.27 -12.20 -10.84
N GLY A 173 -9.68 -12.25 -12.11
CA GLY A 173 -11.10 -12.32 -12.46
C GLY A 173 -11.43 -11.92 -13.87
#